data_24f3f302f346f382407700db573fe17e
#
_entry.id   24f3f302f346f382407700db573fe17e
#
_cell.length_a   1.000
_cell.length_b   1.000
_cell.length_c   1.000
_cell.angle_alpha   90.00
_cell.angle_beta   90.00
_cell.angle_gamma   90.00
#
_symmetry.space_group_name_H-M   'P 1'
#
loop_
_entity.id
_entity.type
_entity.pdbx_description
1 polymer ?
#
loop_
_entity_poly.entity_id
_entity_poly.type
_entity_poly.pdbx_seq_one_letter_code
_entity_poly.pdbx_strand_id
1 'polypeptide(L)'
;MDLNDTASVKAAVEALSDTTLAGVVNNAGIMCRHYTLSSDGYETTLNVNYYNTMRFNNALLQQVTQGGALVFTTSITRIFVPRHINADSVNRHTFGQLKTYALSKKLITGYALELARKAESRGIRVNCCDPGIVNSGMITMHRWYDSLADIFFRPFIRAAYKGAVPAIRALLSPLSGRIFTLRNIHKH
;
A
#
# COMPACT_ATOMS: atom_id res chain seq x y z
N MET A 1 -3.27 -13.80 8.29
CA MET A 1 -3.95 -13.41 7.03
C MET A 1 -2.93 -13.38 5.91
N ASP A 2 -3.21 -14.05 4.81
CA ASP A 2 -2.47 -13.94 3.55
C ASP A 2 -3.26 -13.05 2.57
N LEU A 3 -2.67 -11.93 2.19
CA LEU A 3 -3.29 -11.00 1.23
C LEU A 3 -3.28 -11.52 -0.22
N ASN A 4 -2.56 -12.62 -0.51
CA ASN A 4 -2.62 -13.24 -1.83
C ASN A 4 -3.79 -14.23 -1.98
N ASP A 5 -4.49 -14.53 -0.87
CA ASP A 5 -5.63 -15.44 -0.82
C ASP A 5 -6.88 -14.73 -0.30
N THR A 6 -7.89 -14.60 -1.14
CA THR A 6 -9.16 -13.94 -0.79
C THR A 6 -9.93 -14.70 0.30
N ALA A 7 -9.81 -16.02 0.39
CA ALA A 7 -10.43 -16.78 1.47
C ALA A 7 -9.80 -16.45 2.83
N SER A 8 -8.45 -16.34 2.86
CA SER A 8 -7.71 -15.91 4.05
C SER A 8 -8.09 -14.50 4.49
N VAL A 9 -8.32 -13.58 3.53
CA VAL A 9 -8.79 -12.21 3.82
C VAL A 9 -10.19 -12.23 4.43
N LYS A 10 -11.13 -13.02 3.88
CA LYS A 10 -12.48 -13.16 4.43
C LYS A 10 -12.46 -13.71 5.85
N ALA A 11 -11.71 -14.79 6.09
CA ALA A 11 -11.57 -15.37 7.43
C ALA A 11 -10.99 -14.36 8.44
N ALA A 12 -10.04 -13.51 8.03
CA ALA A 12 -9.50 -12.47 8.88
C ALA A 12 -10.54 -11.37 9.21
N VAL A 13 -11.39 -11.02 8.27
CA VAL A 13 -12.50 -10.07 8.50
C VAL A 13 -13.51 -10.67 9.49
N GLU A 14 -13.88 -11.93 9.31
CA GLU A 14 -14.78 -12.65 10.21
C GLU A 14 -14.22 -12.71 11.63
N ALA A 15 -12.94 -13.01 11.78
CA ALA A 15 -12.26 -13.03 13.08
C ALA A 15 -12.24 -11.66 13.79
N LEU A 16 -12.46 -10.58 13.06
CA LEU A 16 -12.51 -9.21 13.57
C LEU A 16 -13.93 -8.65 13.68
N SER A 17 -14.98 -9.45 13.42
CA SER A 17 -16.37 -8.98 13.35
C SER A 17 -16.83 -8.27 14.61
N ASP A 18 -16.41 -8.77 15.79
CA ASP A 18 -16.80 -8.23 17.09
C ASP A 18 -15.73 -7.27 17.67
N THR A 19 -14.74 -6.89 16.84
CA THR A 19 -13.63 -6.04 17.29
C THR A 19 -13.89 -4.58 16.90
N THR A 20 -13.74 -3.69 17.85
CA THR A 20 -13.76 -2.24 17.62
C THR A 20 -12.34 -1.74 17.35
N LEU A 21 -12.10 -1.12 16.19
CA LEU A 21 -10.78 -0.70 15.74
C LEU A 21 -10.62 0.82 15.85
N ALA A 22 -9.65 1.28 16.63
CA ALA A 22 -9.26 2.70 16.66
C ALA A 22 -8.41 3.10 15.45
N GLY A 23 -7.76 2.14 14.78
CA GLY A 23 -6.98 2.41 13.57
C GLY A 23 -6.45 1.15 12.90
N VAL A 24 -6.17 1.27 11.61
CA VAL A 24 -5.58 0.20 10.78
C VAL A 24 -4.43 0.76 9.96
N VAL A 25 -3.29 0.09 10.00
CA VAL A 25 -2.13 0.43 9.15
C VAL A 25 -1.91 -0.67 8.11
N ASN A 26 -2.23 -0.36 6.87
CA ASN A 26 -2.02 -1.23 5.72
C ASN A 26 -0.58 -1.08 5.23
N ASN A 27 0.33 -1.80 5.87
CA ASN A 27 1.76 -1.72 5.56
C ASN A 27 2.25 -2.87 4.68
N ALA A 28 1.62 -4.03 4.74
CA ALA A 28 2.00 -5.19 3.94
C ALA A 28 2.00 -4.86 2.44
N GLY A 29 2.99 -5.38 1.73
CA GLY A 29 3.11 -5.21 0.30
C GLY A 29 4.28 -6.00 -0.26
N ILE A 30 4.17 -6.37 -1.53
CA ILE A 30 5.17 -7.17 -2.25
C ILE A 30 5.49 -6.56 -3.61
N MET A 31 6.60 -6.99 -4.19
CA MET A 31 7.02 -6.68 -5.55
C MET A 31 7.53 -7.97 -6.21
N CYS A 32 6.64 -8.70 -6.89
CA CYS A 32 6.97 -9.95 -7.55
C CYS A 32 7.97 -9.75 -8.68
N ARG A 33 8.91 -10.69 -8.81
CA ARG A 33 9.95 -10.66 -9.86
C ARG A 33 9.42 -11.12 -11.22
N HIS A 34 8.46 -12.04 -11.19
CA HIS A 34 7.87 -12.65 -12.37
C HIS A 34 6.37 -12.48 -12.35
N TYR A 35 5.77 -12.51 -13.53
CA TYR A 35 4.32 -12.53 -13.66
C TYR A 35 3.78 -13.85 -13.07
N THR A 36 3.03 -13.74 -12.01
CA THR A 36 2.32 -14.84 -11.36
C THR A 36 0.89 -14.41 -11.07
N LEU A 37 -0.02 -15.37 -11.08
CA LEU A 37 -1.42 -15.15 -10.73
C LEU A 37 -1.72 -15.73 -9.35
N SER A 38 -2.58 -15.06 -8.61
CA SER A 38 -3.23 -15.61 -7.42
C SER A 38 -4.24 -16.69 -7.81
N SER A 39 -4.77 -17.41 -6.82
CA SER A 39 -5.88 -18.35 -7.00
C SER A 39 -7.12 -17.71 -7.63
N ASP A 40 -7.31 -16.41 -7.41
CA ASP A 40 -8.43 -15.61 -7.95
C ASP A 40 -8.17 -15.06 -9.36
N GLY A 41 -7.03 -15.40 -9.98
CA GLY A 41 -6.68 -14.99 -11.34
C GLY A 41 -6.11 -13.57 -11.47
N TYR A 42 -5.84 -12.86 -10.38
CA TYR A 42 -5.21 -11.54 -10.40
C TYR A 42 -3.68 -11.65 -10.38
N GLU A 43 -2.99 -10.71 -11.03
CA GLU A 43 -1.54 -10.62 -10.89
C GLU A 43 -1.17 -10.41 -9.41
N THR A 44 -0.21 -11.18 -8.93
CA THR A 44 0.08 -11.33 -7.49
C THR A 44 0.44 -10.01 -6.79
N THR A 45 1.24 -9.14 -7.42
CA THR A 45 1.58 -7.83 -6.83
C THR A 45 0.34 -6.93 -6.72
N LEU A 46 -0.50 -6.91 -7.77
CA LEU A 46 -1.76 -6.15 -7.76
C LEU A 46 -2.75 -6.74 -6.75
N ASN A 47 -2.82 -8.07 -6.65
CA ASN A 47 -3.72 -8.73 -5.71
C ASN A 47 -3.41 -8.34 -4.27
N VAL A 48 -2.15 -8.49 -3.86
CA VAL A 48 -1.71 -8.20 -2.50
C VAL A 48 -1.78 -6.70 -2.20
N ASN A 49 -1.18 -5.87 -3.06
CA ASN A 49 -1.00 -4.45 -2.75
C ASN A 49 -2.25 -3.60 -2.96
N TYR A 50 -3.20 -4.08 -3.76
CA TYR A 50 -4.38 -3.30 -4.12
C TYR A 50 -5.69 -4.06 -3.91
N TYR A 51 -5.98 -5.14 -4.65
CA TYR A 51 -7.32 -5.75 -4.64
C TYR A 51 -7.73 -6.29 -3.26
N ASN A 52 -6.92 -7.12 -2.64
CA ASN A 52 -7.26 -7.71 -1.35
C ASN A 52 -7.06 -6.73 -0.19
N THR A 53 -6.12 -5.79 -0.29
CA THR A 53 -6.04 -4.68 0.65
C THR A 53 -7.30 -3.82 0.61
N MET A 54 -7.83 -3.52 -0.58
CA MET A 54 -9.09 -2.79 -0.76
C MET A 54 -10.28 -3.58 -0.19
N ARG A 55 -10.41 -4.88 -0.53
CA ARG A 55 -11.48 -5.76 -0.02
C ARG A 55 -11.49 -5.82 1.50
N PHE A 56 -10.32 -6.03 2.09
CA PHE A 56 -10.14 -6.08 3.54
C PHE A 56 -10.63 -4.79 4.21
N ASN A 57 -10.17 -3.63 3.74
CA ASN A 57 -10.55 -2.37 4.35
C ASN A 57 -12.01 -1.98 4.12
N ASN A 58 -12.60 -2.32 2.96
CA ASN A 58 -14.02 -2.12 2.74
C ASN A 58 -14.87 -2.92 3.73
N ALA A 59 -14.47 -4.17 3.99
CA ALA A 59 -15.17 -5.03 4.94
C ALA A 59 -14.99 -4.57 6.40
N LEU A 60 -13.80 -4.11 6.77
CA LEU A 60 -13.50 -3.63 8.12
C LEU A 60 -14.00 -2.22 8.44
N LEU A 61 -14.49 -1.49 7.45
CA LEU A 61 -14.85 -0.09 7.65
C LEU A 61 -15.90 0.09 8.75
N GLN A 62 -16.81 -0.87 8.91
CA GLN A 62 -17.85 -0.81 9.94
C GLN A 62 -17.31 -0.98 11.37
N GLN A 63 -16.18 -1.67 11.54
CA GLN A 63 -15.52 -1.88 12.82
C GLN A 63 -14.65 -0.69 13.25
N VAL A 64 -14.36 0.24 12.33
CA VAL A 64 -13.55 1.42 12.66
C VAL A 64 -14.41 2.43 13.43
N THR A 65 -13.92 2.86 14.60
CA THR A 65 -14.60 3.84 15.46
C THR A 65 -14.70 5.21 14.79
N GLN A 66 -15.67 6.01 15.21
CA GLN A 66 -15.65 7.44 14.94
C GLN A 66 -14.35 8.05 15.48
N GLY A 67 -13.70 8.91 14.71
CA GLY A 67 -12.37 9.45 15.04
C GLY A 67 -11.21 8.47 14.81
N GLY A 68 -11.49 7.25 14.37
CA GLY A 68 -10.48 6.26 14.00
C GLY A 68 -9.71 6.65 12.74
N ALA A 69 -8.67 5.89 12.40
CA ALA A 69 -7.81 6.19 11.27
C ALA A 69 -7.42 4.96 10.45
N LEU A 70 -7.43 5.09 9.13
CA LEU A 70 -6.86 4.13 8.18
C LEU A 70 -5.62 4.74 7.52
N VAL A 71 -4.53 3.98 7.49
CA VAL A 71 -3.28 4.40 6.83
C VAL A 71 -2.87 3.37 5.79
N PHE A 72 -2.53 3.85 4.59
CA PHE A 72 -2.10 3.02 3.47
C PHE A 72 -0.66 3.35 3.08
N THR A 73 0.21 2.33 3.09
CA THR A 73 1.60 2.49 2.64
C THR A 73 1.67 2.57 1.12
N THR A 74 2.03 3.75 0.63
CA THR A 74 2.26 4.05 -0.78
C THR A 74 3.76 4.08 -1.11
N SER A 75 4.14 4.59 -2.28
CA SER A 75 5.52 4.80 -2.71
C SER A 75 5.61 5.95 -3.68
N ILE A 76 6.74 6.65 -3.70
CA ILE A 76 7.05 7.68 -4.70
C ILE A 76 6.97 7.14 -6.13
N THR A 77 7.20 5.84 -6.33
CA THR A 77 7.14 5.20 -7.66
C THR A 77 5.79 5.40 -8.36
N ARG A 78 4.70 5.65 -7.61
CA ARG A 78 3.36 5.91 -8.17
C ARG A 78 3.31 7.07 -9.16
N ILE A 79 4.20 8.07 -9.05
CA ILE A 79 4.22 9.26 -9.92
C ILE A 79 4.73 8.95 -11.33
N PHE A 80 5.46 7.85 -11.50
CA PHE A 80 6.01 7.44 -12.78
C PHE A 80 5.00 6.65 -13.65
N VAL A 81 3.82 6.37 -13.11
CA VAL A 81 2.77 5.62 -13.83
C VAL A 81 1.89 6.60 -14.62
N PRO A 82 1.79 6.47 -15.96
CA PRO A 82 0.91 7.27 -16.78
C PRO A 82 -0.55 7.19 -16.31
N ARG A 83 -1.32 8.28 -16.51
CA ARG A 83 -2.71 8.37 -16.01
C ARG A 83 -3.66 7.34 -16.62
N HIS A 84 -3.42 6.95 -17.86
CA HIS A 84 -4.26 6.03 -18.63
C HIS A 84 -3.99 4.54 -18.35
N ILE A 85 -2.91 4.20 -17.59
CA ILE A 85 -2.61 2.81 -17.27
C ILE A 85 -3.46 2.37 -16.07
N ASN A 86 -4.19 1.27 -16.24
CA ASN A 86 -5.03 0.62 -15.24
C ASN A 86 -4.53 -0.81 -14.93
N ALA A 87 -5.18 -1.47 -13.98
CA ALA A 87 -4.81 -2.83 -13.57
C ALA A 87 -5.02 -3.87 -14.68
N ASP A 88 -6.04 -3.71 -15.52
CA ASP A 88 -6.38 -4.65 -16.60
C ASP A 88 -5.34 -4.65 -17.72
N SER A 89 -4.50 -3.59 -17.78
CA SER A 89 -3.38 -3.52 -18.73
C SER A 89 -2.22 -4.46 -18.39
N VAL A 90 -2.21 -5.09 -17.20
CA VAL A 90 -1.13 -5.95 -16.75
C VAL A 90 -1.43 -7.41 -17.08
N ASN A 91 -0.64 -7.96 -17.97
CA ASN A 91 -0.68 -9.36 -18.39
C ASN A 91 0.76 -9.87 -18.56
N ARG A 92 0.92 -11.14 -18.96
CA ARG A 92 2.24 -11.78 -19.11
C ARG A 92 3.19 -11.01 -20.04
N HIS A 93 2.66 -10.34 -21.06
CA HIS A 93 3.47 -9.61 -22.07
C HIS A 93 3.79 -8.18 -21.64
N THR A 94 2.94 -7.58 -20.82
CA THR A 94 3.09 -6.17 -20.38
C THR A 94 3.66 -6.04 -18.98
N PHE A 95 3.82 -7.17 -18.25
CA PHE A 95 4.35 -7.19 -16.90
C PHE A 95 5.77 -6.63 -16.84
N GLY A 96 6.02 -5.83 -15.84
CA GLY A 96 7.34 -5.38 -15.47
C GLY A 96 7.38 -5.17 -13.96
N GLN A 97 8.34 -5.80 -13.28
CA GLN A 97 8.43 -5.80 -11.81
C GLN A 97 8.16 -4.42 -11.20
N LEU A 98 9.00 -3.43 -11.52
CA LEU A 98 8.87 -2.07 -10.98
C LEU A 98 7.63 -1.35 -11.52
N LYS A 99 7.27 -1.57 -12.79
CA LYS A 99 6.10 -0.96 -13.43
C LYS A 99 4.80 -1.42 -12.75
N THR A 100 4.66 -2.72 -12.54
CA THR A 100 3.47 -3.31 -11.89
C THR A 100 3.40 -2.90 -10.41
N TYR A 101 4.54 -2.89 -9.71
CA TYR A 101 4.61 -2.37 -8.34
C TYR A 101 4.19 -0.90 -8.27
N ALA A 102 4.75 -0.04 -9.13
CA ALA A 102 4.40 1.38 -9.17
C ALA A 102 2.90 1.58 -9.44
N LEU A 103 2.33 0.79 -10.35
CA LEU A 103 0.90 0.79 -10.64
C LEU A 103 0.08 0.39 -9.40
N SER A 104 0.46 -0.68 -8.69
CA SER A 104 -0.22 -1.10 -7.46
C SER A 104 -0.24 0.01 -6.41
N LYS A 105 0.89 0.75 -6.27
CA LYS A 105 1.00 1.87 -5.33
C LYS A 105 0.21 3.11 -5.78
N LYS A 106 0.06 3.33 -7.08
CA LYS A 106 -0.84 4.36 -7.61
C LYS A 106 -2.30 4.03 -7.33
N LEU A 107 -2.72 2.79 -7.59
CA LEU A 107 -4.10 2.34 -7.39
C LEU A 107 -4.51 2.39 -5.92
N ILE A 108 -3.69 1.87 -5.00
CA ILE A 108 -4.01 1.94 -3.56
C ILE A 108 -4.04 3.36 -3.03
N THR A 109 -3.20 4.26 -3.58
CA THR A 109 -3.26 5.68 -3.23
C THR A 109 -4.58 6.30 -3.68
N GLY A 110 -5.01 6.07 -4.92
CA GLY A 110 -6.29 6.55 -5.44
C GLY A 110 -7.48 6.03 -4.61
N TYR A 111 -7.48 4.73 -4.29
CA TYR A 111 -8.48 4.13 -3.41
C TYR A 111 -8.51 4.80 -2.04
N ALA A 112 -7.37 5.00 -1.39
CA ALA A 112 -7.29 5.61 -0.07
C ALA A 112 -7.86 7.05 -0.06
N LEU A 113 -7.57 7.83 -1.10
CA LEU A 113 -8.07 9.20 -1.22
C LEU A 113 -9.58 9.25 -1.50
N GLU A 114 -10.09 8.29 -2.26
CA GLU A 114 -11.53 8.13 -2.46
C GLU A 114 -12.22 7.68 -1.16
N LEU A 115 -11.63 6.72 -0.45
CA LEU A 115 -12.14 6.24 0.84
C LEU A 115 -12.14 7.38 1.88
N ALA A 116 -11.17 8.28 1.87
CA ALA A 116 -11.13 9.45 2.74
C ALA A 116 -12.39 10.32 2.60
N ARG A 117 -12.84 10.54 1.37
CA ARG A 117 -14.09 11.30 1.09
C ARG A 117 -15.33 10.54 1.54
N LYS A 118 -15.38 9.22 1.29
CA LYS A 118 -16.53 8.36 1.67
C LYS A 118 -16.68 8.20 3.18
N ALA A 119 -15.56 8.17 3.91
CA ALA A 119 -15.52 7.96 5.35
C ALA A 119 -15.64 9.25 6.18
N GLU A 120 -15.65 10.42 5.52
CA GLU A 120 -15.69 11.74 6.18
C GLU A 120 -16.93 11.91 7.06
N SER A 121 -18.11 11.52 6.56
CA SER A 121 -19.37 11.61 7.31
C SER A 121 -19.39 10.77 8.60
N ARG A 122 -18.52 9.76 8.69
CA ARG A 122 -18.33 8.92 9.87
C ARG A 122 -17.20 9.41 10.78
N GLY A 123 -16.56 10.53 10.44
CA GLY A 123 -15.42 11.06 11.18
C GLY A 123 -14.17 10.15 11.12
N ILE A 124 -14.08 9.22 10.17
CA ILE A 124 -12.93 8.33 10.02
C ILE A 124 -11.90 9.02 9.13
N ARG A 125 -10.67 9.09 9.61
CA ARG A 125 -9.55 9.68 8.87
C ARG A 125 -8.86 8.63 8.01
N VAL A 126 -8.59 8.95 6.75
CA VAL A 126 -7.88 8.05 5.84
C VAL A 126 -6.72 8.78 5.20
N ASN A 127 -5.53 8.26 5.37
CA ASN A 127 -4.30 8.87 4.87
C ASN A 127 -3.41 7.84 4.19
N CYS A 128 -2.47 8.33 3.38
CA CYS A 128 -1.37 7.54 2.85
C CYS A 128 -0.07 7.89 3.58
N CYS A 129 0.86 6.95 3.62
CA CYS A 129 2.22 7.20 4.06
C CYS A 129 3.22 6.69 3.02
N ASP A 130 4.26 7.48 2.76
CA ASP A 130 5.39 7.10 1.90
C ASP A 130 6.64 7.01 2.77
N PRO A 131 7.12 5.80 3.07
CA PRO A 131 8.29 5.59 3.92
C PRO A 131 9.61 6.03 3.25
N GLY A 132 9.57 6.39 1.96
CA GLY A 132 10.76 6.59 1.15
C GLY A 132 11.45 5.26 0.82
N ILE A 133 12.74 5.30 0.51
CA ILE A 133 13.53 4.09 0.25
C ILE A 133 13.98 3.51 1.59
N VAL A 134 13.41 2.36 1.95
CA VAL A 134 13.69 1.64 3.21
C VAL A 134 14.34 0.29 2.87
N ASN A 135 15.27 -0.15 3.69
CA ASN A 135 15.83 -1.50 3.58
C ASN A 135 14.80 -2.52 4.06
N SER A 136 13.92 -2.94 3.16
CA SER A 136 12.83 -3.89 3.46
C SER A 136 13.08 -5.29 2.86
N GLY A 137 14.29 -5.58 2.34
CA GLY A 137 14.55 -6.81 1.59
C GLY A 137 13.83 -6.92 0.24
N MET A 138 12.98 -5.95 -0.07
CA MET A 138 12.14 -5.95 -1.28
C MET A 138 12.91 -5.54 -2.55
N ILE A 139 14.11 -4.94 -2.39
CA ILE A 139 14.90 -4.32 -3.50
C ILE A 139 15.98 -5.28 -4.04
N THR A 140 16.03 -6.53 -3.63
CA THR A 140 16.96 -7.50 -4.22
C THR A 140 16.48 -7.89 -5.62
N MET A 141 17.01 -7.24 -6.65
CA MET A 141 16.69 -7.57 -8.05
C MET A 141 17.51 -8.74 -8.60
N HIS A 142 18.55 -9.21 -7.87
CA HIS A 142 19.47 -10.26 -8.25
C HIS A 142 19.98 -10.15 -9.70
N ARG A 143 20.32 -8.95 -10.11
CA ARG A 143 20.98 -8.66 -11.40
C ARG A 143 22.44 -8.33 -11.16
N TRP A 144 23.30 -8.51 -12.17
CA TRP A 144 24.75 -8.26 -12.10
C TRP A 144 25.11 -6.84 -11.62
N TYR A 145 24.22 -5.87 -11.76
CA TYR A 145 24.38 -4.49 -11.31
C TYR A 145 23.78 -4.21 -9.92
N ASP A 146 23.27 -5.21 -9.20
CA ASP A 146 22.73 -5.02 -7.85
C ASP A 146 23.79 -4.51 -6.88
N SER A 147 25.07 -4.92 -7.07
CA SER A 147 26.20 -4.39 -6.29
C SER A 147 26.43 -2.88 -6.53
N LEU A 148 26.22 -2.42 -7.78
CA LEU A 148 26.29 -0.99 -8.11
C LEU A 148 25.05 -0.25 -7.60
N ALA A 149 23.87 -0.84 -7.75
CA ALA A 149 22.63 -0.30 -7.19
C ALA A 149 22.71 -0.18 -5.65
N ASP A 150 23.26 -1.19 -4.97
CA ASP A 150 23.51 -1.13 -3.53
C ASP A 150 24.46 0.03 -3.15
N ILE A 151 25.52 0.24 -3.91
CA ILE A 151 26.48 1.34 -3.64
C ILE A 151 25.82 2.70 -3.85
N PHE A 152 25.01 2.86 -4.91
CA PHE A 152 24.32 4.12 -5.20
C PHE A 152 23.13 4.38 -4.29
N PHE A 153 22.40 3.35 -3.85
CA PHE A 153 21.20 3.51 -3.03
C PHE A 153 21.44 3.36 -1.53
N ARG A 154 22.55 2.77 -1.09
CA ARG A 154 22.91 2.65 0.35
C ARG A 154 22.80 3.96 1.13
N PRO A 155 23.24 5.13 0.62
CA PRO A 155 23.08 6.40 1.35
C PRO A 155 21.62 6.81 1.55
N PHE A 156 20.71 6.27 0.72
CA PHE A 156 19.28 6.55 0.76
C PHE A 156 18.47 5.47 1.49
N ILE A 157 19.09 4.32 1.78
CA ILE A 157 18.46 3.23 2.54
C ILE A 157 18.36 3.65 4.00
N ARG A 158 17.15 3.73 4.48
CA ARG A 158 16.85 4.17 5.84
C ARG A 158 16.64 2.96 6.75
N ALA A 159 16.99 3.11 8.03
CA ALA A 159 16.64 2.13 9.05
C ALA A 159 15.12 1.97 9.13
N ALA A 160 14.63 0.75 9.35
CA ALA A 160 13.20 0.41 9.34
C ALA A 160 12.35 1.33 10.25
N TYR A 161 12.87 1.71 11.43
CA TYR A 161 12.17 2.60 12.34
C TYR A 161 11.92 4.00 11.76
N LYS A 162 12.84 4.53 10.94
CA LYS A 162 12.65 5.82 10.24
C LYS A 162 11.57 5.71 9.16
N GLY A 163 11.44 4.53 8.55
CA GLY A 163 10.38 4.24 7.59
C GLY A 163 8.98 4.21 8.23
N ALA A 164 8.87 3.90 9.52
CA ALA A 164 7.60 3.88 10.23
C ALA A 164 7.08 5.29 10.60
N VAL A 165 7.95 6.30 10.68
CA VAL A 165 7.58 7.66 11.09
C VAL A 165 6.41 8.25 10.28
N PRO A 166 6.40 8.19 8.93
CA PRO A 166 5.27 8.70 8.16
C PRO A 166 3.94 7.98 8.48
N ALA A 167 3.99 6.67 8.73
CA ALA A 167 2.79 5.90 9.08
C ALA A 167 2.24 6.32 10.45
N ILE A 168 3.10 6.49 11.44
CA ILE A 168 2.71 6.97 12.79
C ILE A 168 2.13 8.38 12.70
N ARG A 169 2.79 9.28 11.96
CA ARG A 169 2.29 10.65 11.74
C ARG A 169 0.94 10.66 11.05
N ALA A 170 0.75 9.81 10.03
CA ALA A 170 -0.51 9.68 9.31
C ALA A 170 -1.63 9.13 10.21
N LEU A 171 -1.32 8.17 11.09
CA LEU A 171 -2.27 7.57 12.01
C LEU A 171 -2.75 8.56 13.08
N LEU A 172 -1.83 9.34 13.63
CA LEU A 172 -2.10 10.27 14.75
C LEU A 172 -2.56 11.66 14.29
N SER A 173 -2.41 11.99 13.00
CA SER A 173 -2.79 13.29 12.47
C SER A 173 -4.29 13.52 12.48
N PRO A 174 -4.80 14.73 12.80
CA PRO A 174 -6.20 15.10 12.62
C PRO A 174 -6.61 15.25 11.16
N LEU A 175 -5.65 15.27 10.23
CA LEU A 175 -5.90 15.43 8.80
C LEU A 175 -6.41 14.14 8.16
N SER A 176 -7.22 14.29 7.10
CA SER A 176 -7.65 13.20 6.23
C SER A 176 -7.36 13.53 4.76
N GLY A 177 -7.21 12.51 3.90
CA GLY A 177 -6.93 12.67 2.49
C GLY A 177 -5.54 13.26 2.20
N ARG A 178 -4.53 12.91 3.00
CA ARG A 178 -3.15 13.40 2.87
C ARG A 178 -2.15 12.27 2.64
N ILE A 179 -1.02 12.65 2.05
CA ILE A 179 0.13 11.77 1.88
C ILE A 179 1.27 12.29 2.76
N PHE A 180 1.62 11.49 3.76
CA PHE A 180 2.68 11.77 4.72
C PHE A 180 4.00 11.18 4.23
N THR A 181 5.02 12.02 4.13
CA THR A 181 6.39 11.61 3.90
C THR A 181 7.21 11.86 5.16
N LEU A 182 8.48 11.53 5.13
CA LEU A 182 9.36 11.80 6.28
C LEU A 182 9.46 13.30 6.64
N ARG A 183 9.41 14.16 5.65
CA ARG A 183 9.59 15.61 5.83
C ARG A 183 8.31 16.40 5.64
N ASN A 184 7.46 16.00 4.73
CA ASN A 184 6.34 16.79 4.23
C ASN A 184 4.98 16.07 4.37
N ILE A 185 3.92 16.87 4.30
CA ILE A 185 2.53 16.42 4.15
C ILE A 185 2.03 17.02 2.84
N HIS A 186 1.61 16.18 1.90
CA HIS A 186 1.13 16.61 0.60
C HIS A 186 -0.39 16.49 0.53
N LYS A 187 -1.03 17.52 -0.05
CA LYS A 187 -2.39 17.46 -0.54
C LYS A 187 -2.35 16.86 -1.95
N HIS A 188 -3.23 15.96 -2.27
CA HIS A 188 -3.36 15.41 -3.62
C HIS A 188 -4.33 16.26 -4.43
#